data_92aa6afc5f951f52d0353c8a15bd9c18
#
_entry.id   92aa6afc5f951f52d0353c8a15bd9c18
#
_cell.length_a   1.000
_cell.length_b   1.000
_cell.length_c   1.000
_cell.angle_alpha   90.00
_cell.angle_beta   90.00
_cell.angle_gamma   90.00
#
_symmetry.space_group_name_H-M   'P 1'
#
loop_
_entity.id
_entity.type
_entity.pdbx_description
1 polymer ?
#
loop_
_entity_poly.entity_id
_entity_poly.type
_entity_poly.pdbx_seq_one_letter_code
_entity_poly.pdbx_strand_id
1 'polypeptide(L)'
;MIQSKQDLIYYLSEDLKRFDNKKPTLKDKILHNEVWYIYHYIKHLRYVEYYKNTKRSKILFLYHWLKYKRLGFKLRFTIYPNTVGPGFRIYHTGGFIHIGPKVKIGKNGTLLPGVVFGNKSETEDEGLTKIGDNCYIGIDSKIIGSVTIGDNVTIGANSVVTKDIPDNAVVVGIPAKIIKIKK
;
A
#
# COMPACT_ATOMS: atom_id res chain seq x y z
N MET A 1 -5.82 -10.81 -5.96
CA MET A 1 -7.06 -10.05 -5.68
C MET A 1 -8.00 -10.91 -4.84
N ILE A 2 -8.78 -10.30 -3.96
CA ILE A 2 -9.74 -10.99 -3.09
C ILE A 2 -11.00 -11.31 -3.90
N GLN A 3 -11.29 -12.59 -4.16
CA GLN A 3 -12.44 -13.06 -4.92
C GLN A 3 -13.32 -14.05 -4.14
N SER A 4 -12.85 -14.51 -2.99
CA SER A 4 -13.55 -15.45 -2.13
C SER A 4 -13.46 -15.05 -0.66
N LYS A 5 -14.26 -15.70 0.20
CA LYS A 5 -14.16 -15.53 1.66
C LYS A 5 -12.83 -16.07 2.18
N GLN A 6 -12.31 -17.12 1.56
CA GLN A 6 -11.00 -17.69 1.88
C GLN A 6 -9.89 -16.68 1.59
N ASP A 7 -9.92 -16.02 0.42
CA ASP A 7 -8.95 -14.95 0.10
C ASP A 7 -9.02 -13.82 1.11
N LEU A 8 -10.23 -13.39 1.49
CA LEU A 8 -10.38 -12.33 2.48
C LEU A 8 -9.74 -12.71 3.83
N ILE A 9 -10.00 -13.93 4.30
CA ILE A 9 -9.41 -14.44 5.55
C ILE A 9 -7.88 -14.49 5.43
N TYR A 10 -7.35 -14.98 4.31
CA TYR A 10 -5.92 -15.04 4.04
C TYR A 10 -5.29 -13.63 4.07
N TYR A 11 -5.85 -12.66 3.34
CA TYR A 11 -5.31 -11.29 3.32
C TYR A 11 -5.34 -10.65 4.70
N LEU A 12 -6.45 -10.80 5.43
CA LEU A 12 -6.57 -10.26 6.79
C LEU A 12 -5.58 -10.89 7.77
N SER A 13 -5.29 -12.20 7.63
CA SER A 13 -4.31 -12.88 8.47
C SER A 13 -2.88 -12.44 8.16
N GLU A 14 -2.51 -12.32 6.87
CA GLU A 14 -1.19 -11.85 6.47
C GLU A 14 -0.97 -10.38 6.89
N ASP A 15 -1.98 -9.52 6.69
CA ASP A 15 -1.90 -8.14 7.16
C ASP A 15 -1.72 -8.09 8.69
N LEU A 16 -2.45 -8.94 9.47
CA LEU A 16 -2.33 -8.97 10.92
C LEU A 16 -0.94 -9.39 11.42
N LYS A 17 -0.26 -10.31 10.72
CA LYS A 17 1.13 -10.69 11.03
C LYS A 17 2.07 -9.48 11.06
N ARG A 18 1.79 -8.48 10.21
CA ARG A 18 2.56 -7.23 10.14
C ARG A 18 2.28 -6.27 11.32
N PHE A 19 1.34 -6.63 12.20
CA PHE A 19 1.01 -5.93 13.44
C PHE A 19 1.32 -6.83 14.66
N ASP A 20 2.40 -7.62 14.59
CA ASP A 20 2.84 -8.55 15.64
C ASP A 20 1.74 -9.54 16.09
N ASN A 21 0.88 -9.92 15.17
CA ASN A 21 -0.33 -10.73 15.42
C ASN A 21 -1.28 -10.13 16.46
N LYS A 22 -1.14 -8.85 16.81
CA LYS A 22 -1.99 -8.18 17.80
C LYS A 22 -2.96 -7.23 17.13
N LYS A 23 -4.25 -7.46 17.33
CA LYS A 23 -5.29 -6.52 16.89
C LYS A 23 -5.28 -5.31 17.82
N PRO A 24 -5.20 -4.07 17.28
CA PRO A 24 -5.34 -2.88 18.10
C PRO A 24 -6.68 -2.83 18.82
N THR A 25 -6.65 -2.38 20.06
CA THR A 25 -7.76 -2.40 21.01
C THR A 25 -8.58 -1.09 20.99
N LEU A 26 -9.70 -1.06 21.72
CA LEU A 26 -10.46 0.17 21.92
C LEU A 26 -9.64 1.23 22.69
N LYS A 27 -8.74 0.80 23.59
CA LYS A 27 -7.80 1.68 24.30
C LYS A 27 -6.89 2.42 23.31
N ASP A 28 -6.36 1.73 22.30
CA ASP A 28 -5.54 2.36 21.26
C ASP A 28 -6.31 3.41 20.47
N LYS A 29 -7.61 3.19 20.24
CA LYS A 29 -8.48 4.18 19.60
C LYS A 29 -8.66 5.43 20.46
N ILE A 30 -8.95 5.25 21.77
CA ILE A 30 -9.19 6.35 22.72
C ILE A 30 -7.93 7.19 22.89
N LEU A 31 -6.76 6.54 22.96
CA LEU A 31 -5.46 7.19 23.06
C LEU A 31 -4.93 7.73 21.73
N HIS A 32 -5.74 7.72 20.67
CA HIS A 32 -5.36 8.16 19.33
C HIS A 32 -4.08 7.50 18.77
N ASN A 33 -3.80 6.25 19.19
CA ASN A 33 -2.66 5.50 18.68
C ASN A 33 -2.82 5.28 17.17
N GLU A 34 -1.83 5.73 16.39
CA GLU A 34 -1.84 5.64 14.93
C GLU A 34 -2.04 4.22 14.39
N VAL A 35 -1.50 3.21 15.11
CA VAL A 35 -1.60 1.80 14.76
C VAL A 35 -3.06 1.36 14.63
N TRP A 36 -3.96 1.87 15.51
CA TRP A 36 -5.39 1.57 15.44
C TRP A 36 -5.99 2.07 14.11
N TYR A 37 -5.67 3.30 13.73
CA TYR A 37 -6.22 3.92 12.53
C TYR A 37 -5.70 3.26 11.25
N ILE A 38 -4.39 2.97 11.18
CA ILE A 38 -3.75 2.31 10.05
C ILE A 38 -4.31 0.90 9.86
N TYR A 39 -4.36 0.09 10.94
CA TYR A 39 -4.90 -1.26 10.89
C TYR A 39 -6.35 -1.28 10.39
N HIS A 40 -7.21 -0.41 10.94
CA HIS A 40 -8.62 -0.38 10.54
C HIS A 40 -8.80 0.15 9.11
N TYR A 41 -7.96 1.08 8.66
CA TYR A 41 -7.94 1.51 7.27
C TYR A 41 -7.66 0.34 6.31
N ILE A 42 -6.58 -0.40 6.54
CA ILE A 42 -6.21 -1.58 5.73
C ILE A 42 -7.31 -2.63 5.82
N LYS A 43 -7.82 -2.94 7.01
CA LYS A 43 -8.92 -3.88 7.20
C LYS A 43 -10.16 -3.49 6.38
N HIS A 44 -10.58 -2.23 6.42
CA HIS A 44 -11.74 -1.79 5.64
C HIS A 44 -11.45 -1.79 4.13
N LEU A 45 -10.23 -1.51 3.69
CA LEU A 45 -9.81 -1.67 2.30
C LEU A 45 -10.04 -3.12 1.83
N ARG A 46 -9.62 -4.15 2.63
CA ARG A 46 -9.83 -5.57 2.29
C ARG A 46 -11.31 -5.95 2.16
N TYR A 47 -12.16 -5.44 3.04
CA TYR A 47 -13.61 -5.66 2.93
C TYR A 47 -14.20 -4.95 1.70
N VAL A 48 -13.74 -3.74 1.38
CA VAL A 48 -14.14 -3.03 0.15
C VAL A 48 -13.77 -3.84 -1.08
N GLU A 49 -12.53 -4.37 -1.15
CA GLU A 49 -12.08 -5.25 -2.23
C GLU A 49 -12.98 -6.48 -2.36
N TYR A 50 -13.25 -7.17 -1.25
CA TYR A 50 -14.09 -8.35 -1.22
C TYR A 50 -15.51 -8.08 -1.74
N TYR A 51 -16.20 -7.11 -1.18
CA TYR A 51 -17.59 -6.83 -1.60
C TYR A 51 -17.68 -6.22 -2.99
N LYS A 52 -16.69 -5.45 -3.41
CA LYS A 52 -16.60 -4.93 -4.77
C LYS A 52 -16.45 -6.06 -5.80
N ASN A 53 -15.54 -7.00 -5.53
CA ASN A 53 -15.20 -8.07 -6.46
C ASN A 53 -16.26 -9.19 -6.50
N THR A 54 -16.86 -9.51 -5.35
CA THR A 54 -17.85 -10.61 -5.25
C THR A 54 -19.29 -10.16 -5.43
N LYS A 55 -19.58 -8.86 -5.35
CA LYS A 55 -20.93 -8.26 -5.43
C LYS A 55 -21.94 -8.84 -4.42
N ARG A 56 -21.47 -9.51 -3.35
CA ARG A 56 -22.33 -10.25 -2.40
C ARG A 56 -23.29 -9.39 -1.60
N SER A 57 -22.93 -8.14 -1.29
CA SER A 57 -23.80 -7.26 -0.49
C SER A 57 -23.48 -5.79 -0.75
N LYS A 58 -24.43 -5.06 -1.30
CA LYS A 58 -24.32 -3.61 -1.53
C LYS A 58 -24.30 -2.83 -0.19
N ILE A 59 -25.04 -3.29 0.81
CA ILE A 59 -25.13 -2.63 2.13
C ILE A 59 -23.78 -2.72 2.84
N LEU A 60 -23.19 -3.92 2.92
CA LEU A 60 -21.88 -4.13 3.54
C LEU A 60 -20.75 -3.45 2.74
N PHE A 61 -20.85 -3.45 1.42
CA PHE A 61 -19.93 -2.65 0.58
C PHE A 61 -19.98 -1.18 0.99
N LEU A 62 -21.18 -0.56 1.04
CA LEU A 62 -21.35 0.84 1.38
C LEU A 62 -20.82 1.14 2.79
N TYR A 63 -21.15 0.30 3.78
CA TYR A 63 -20.65 0.44 5.15
C TYR A 63 -19.12 0.47 5.20
N HIS A 64 -18.46 -0.53 4.59
CA HIS A 64 -17.00 -0.62 4.60
C HIS A 64 -16.36 0.49 3.76
N TRP A 65 -16.97 0.86 2.65
CA TRP A 65 -16.52 1.95 1.79
C TRP A 65 -16.53 3.30 2.52
N LEU A 66 -17.61 3.63 3.24
CA LEU A 66 -17.68 4.86 4.04
C LEU A 66 -16.60 4.89 5.15
N LYS A 67 -16.41 3.79 5.86
CA LYS A 67 -15.34 3.68 6.87
C LYS A 67 -13.95 3.85 6.27
N TYR A 68 -13.68 3.16 5.16
CA TYR A 68 -12.43 3.26 4.41
C TYR A 68 -12.18 4.71 3.95
N LYS A 69 -13.16 5.37 3.33
CA LYS A 69 -13.02 6.76 2.86
C LYS A 69 -12.80 7.74 4.02
N ARG A 70 -13.57 7.60 5.11
CA ARG A 70 -13.42 8.46 6.30
C ARG A 70 -12.04 8.30 6.96
N LEU A 71 -11.55 7.08 7.10
CA LEU A 71 -10.22 6.82 7.64
C LEU A 71 -9.14 7.31 6.67
N GLY A 72 -9.28 7.08 5.39
CA GLY A 72 -8.36 7.56 4.36
C GLY A 72 -8.21 9.08 4.38
N PHE A 73 -9.33 9.81 4.46
CA PHE A 73 -9.31 11.27 4.59
C PHE A 73 -8.58 11.71 5.86
N LYS A 74 -8.89 11.08 7.02
CA LYS A 74 -8.22 11.38 8.30
C LYS A 74 -6.73 11.14 8.27
N LEU A 75 -6.29 10.05 7.62
CA LEU A 75 -4.89 9.63 7.54
C LEU A 75 -4.14 10.27 6.36
N ARG A 76 -4.85 10.95 5.45
CA ARG A 76 -4.34 11.42 4.15
C ARG A 76 -3.86 10.28 3.25
N PHE A 77 -4.54 9.13 3.30
CA PHE A 77 -4.23 7.96 2.48
C PHE A 77 -5.27 7.80 1.37
N THR A 78 -4.78 7.69 0.14
CA THR A 78 -5.58 7.35 -1.04
C THR A 78 -4.97 6.10 -1.69
N ILE A 79 -5.47 4.93 -1.32
CA ILE A 79 -5.04 3.63 -1.84
C ILE A 79 -6.21 3.01 -2.58
N TYR A 80 -6.10 2.85 -3.89
CA TYR A 80 -7.19 2.26 -4.66
C TYR A 80 -7.35 0.76 -4.36
N PRO A 81 -8.61 0.24 -4.31
CA PRO A 81 -8.85 -1.19 -4.12
C PRO A 81 -8.17 -2.06 -5.19
N ASN A 82 -7.73 -3.24 -4.81
CA ASN A 82 -7.03 -4.21 -5.67
C ASN A 82 -5.64 -3.77 -6.16
N THR A 83 -4.98 -2.89 -5.42
CA THR A 83 -3.64 -2.39 -5.77
C THR A 83 -2.52 -2.98 -4.90
N VAL A 84 -2.84 -3.47 -3.71
CA VAL A 84 -1.84 -3.94 -2.75
C VAL A 84 -2.07 -5.40 -2.34
N GLY A 85 -1.01 -6.19 -2.36
CA GLY A 85 -1.00 -7.60 -1.99
C GLY A 85 -1.24 -7.85 -0.49
N PRO A 86 -1.28 -9.12 -0.05
CA PRO A 86 -1.39 -9.49 1.36
C PRO A 86 -0.12 -9.16 2.14
N GLY A 87 -0.22 -8.95 3.44
CA GLY A 87 0.90 -8.55 4.29
C GLY A 87 1.31 -7.09 4.10
N PHE A 88 0.40 -6.24 3.62
CA PHE A 88 0.67 -4.83 3.39
C PHE A 88 0.79 -4.06 4.71
N ARG A 89 1.83 -3.24 4.85
CA ARG A 89 2.10 -2.43 6.03
C ARG A 89 2.36 -0.97 5.68
N ILE A 90 1.76 -0.08 6.42
CA ILE A 90 2.14 1.33 6.47
C ILE A 90 2.69 1.59 7.87
N TYR A 91 3.91 2.14 7.95
CA TYR A 91 4.48 2.64 9.20
C TYR A 91 4.21 4.14 9.30
N HIS A 92 3.67 4.55 10.44
CA HIS A 92 3.38 5.95 10.79
C HIS A 92 2.31 6.64 9.93
N THR A 93 1.80 7.71 10.47
CA THR A 93 0.90 8.68 9.83
C THR A 93 1.65 9.99 9.60
N GLY A 94 0.98 11.00 9.05
CA GLY A 94 1.54 12.35 8.93
C GLY A 94 1.97 12.75 7.52
N GLY A 95 2.06 11.81 6.58
CA GLY A 95 2.34 12.10 5.17
C GLY A 95 1.22 11.64 4.24
N PHE A 96 1.06 12.31 3.09
CA PHE A 96 0.14 11.90 2.05
C PHE A 96 0.63 10.63 1.36
N ILE A 97 -0.20 9.58 1.32
CA ILE A 97 0.08 8.36 0.56
C ILE A 97 -0.92 8.27 -0.60
N HIS A 98 -0.40 8.13 -1.81
CA HIS A 98 -1.22 7.92 -2.99
C HIS A 98 -0.78 6.68 -3.76
N ILE A 99 -1.70 5.71 -3.91
CA ILE A 99 -1.55 4.53 -4.76
C ILE A 99 -2.72 4.51 -5.72
N GLY A 100 -2.46 4.91 -6.96
CA GLY A 100 -3.45 4.98 -8.05
C GLY A 100 -3.90 3.61 -8.57
N PRO A 101 -4.96 3.56 -9.39
CA PRO A 101 -5.55 2.30 -9.88
C PRO A 101 -4.62 1.49 -10.78
N LYS A 102 -3.66 2.14 -11.42
CA LYS A 102 -2.65 1.52 -12.30
C LYS A 102 -1.39 1.06 -11.56
N VAL A 103 -1.42 0.97 -10.24
CA VAL A 103 -0.32 0.45 -9.42
C VAL A 103 -0.66 -0.94 -8.92
N LYS A 104 0.34 -1.83 -8.92
CA LYS A 104 0.26 -3.15 -8.30
C LYS A 104 1.47 -3.36 -7.41
N ILE A 105 1.24 -3.62 -6.14
CA ILE A 105 2.26 -3.95 -5.15
C ILE A 105 2.04 -5.41 -4.73
N GLY A 106 3.10 -6.18 -4.73
CA GLY A 106 3.10 -7.59 -4.34
C GLY A 106 2.87 -7.83 -2.84
N LYS A 107 3.25 -8.99 -2.35
CA LYS A 107 3.12 -9.40 -0.95
C LYS A 107 4.11 -8.64 -0.06
N ASN A 108 3.74 -8.44 1.20
CA ASN A 108 4.60 -7.88 2.23
C ASN A 108 5.18 -6.49 1.87
N GLY A 109 4.49 -5.73 1.05
CA GLY A 109 4.88 -4.36 0.73
C GLY A 109 4.83 -3.46 1.98
N THR A 110 5.88 -2.69 2.20
CA THR A 110 5.99 -1.73 3.30
C THR A 110 6.14 -0.32 2.75
N LEU A 111 5.28 0.59 3.20
CA LEU A 111 5.36 2.00 2.84
C LEU A 111 5.53 2.88 4.08
N LEU A 112 6.33 3.91 3.94
CA LEU A 112 6.42 5.00 4.89
C LEU A 112 5.59 6.21 4.42
N PRO A 113 5.33 7.19 5.31
CA PRO A 113 4.59 8.40 4.95
C PRO A 113 5.17 9.15 3.74
N GLY A 114 4.32 9.83 3.00
CA GLY A 114 4.74 10.66 1.88
C GLY A 114 5.01 9.92 0.56
N VAL A 115 4.79 8.59 0.51
CA VAL A 115 4.99 7.80 -0.71
C VAL A 115 3.87 8.08 -1.71
N VAL A 116 4.27 8.48 -2.93
CA VAL A 116 3.34 8.81 -4.01
C VAL A 116 3.74 8.09 -5.29
N PHE A 117 2.75 7.46 -5.91
CA PHE A 117 2.85 6.94 -7.28
C PHE A 117 2.17 7.92 -8.23
N GLY A 118 2.92 8.45 -9.17
CA GLY A 118 2.46 9.48 -10.10
C GLY A 118 2.77 9.14 -11.55
N ASN A 119 2.09 9.83 -12.45
CA ASN A 119 2.33 9.74 -13.90
C ASN A 119 3.42 10.74 -14.32
N LYS A 120 4.07 10.47 -15.45
CA LYS A 120 4.99 11.43 -16.10
C LYS A 120 4.25 12.51 -16.87
N SER A 121 3.06 12.18 -17.38
CA SER A 121 2.23 13.05 -18.21
C SER A 121 0.76 12.96 -17.82
N GLU A 122 0.01 14.01 -18.04
CA GLU A 122 -1.47 14.02 -17.90
C GLU A 122 -2.16 13.44 -19.13
N THR A 123 -1.51 13.48 -20.29
CA THR A 123 -2.12 13.18 -21.60
C THR A 123 -1.80 11.78 -22.12
N GLU A 124 -0.73 11.16 -21.63
CA GLU A 124 -0.33 9.83 -22.09
C GLU A 124 -0.94 8.75 -21.21
N ASP A 125 -1.50 7.71 -21.84
CA ASP A 125 -1.94 6.51 -21.12
C ASP A 125 -0.72 5.68 -20.72
N GLU A 126 -0.13 6.06 -19.58
CA GLU A 126 0.97 5.29 -19.00
C GLU A 126 0.48 3.91 -18.57
N GLY A 127 1.30 2.91 -18.83
CA GLY A 127 1.04 1.52 -18.46
C GLY A 127 0.94 1.29 -16.95
N LEU A 128 1.12 0.05 -16.53
CA LEU A 128 1.01 -0.38 -15.15
C LEU A 128 2.34 -0.23 -14.41
N THR A 129 2.34 0.46 -13.26
CA THR A 129 3.47 0.42 -12.32
C THR A 129 3.40 -0.86 -11.50
N LYS A 130 4.46 -1.65 -11.51
CA LYS A 130 4.55 -2.95 -10.81
C LYS A 130 5.64 -2.90 -9.75
N ILE A 131 5.29 -3.30 -8.54
CA ILE A 131 6.22 -3.48 -7.42
C ILE A 131 6.13 -4.94 -7.00
N GLY A 132 7.27 -5.59 -6.90
CA GLY A 132 7.38 -6.98 -6.48
C GLY A 132 7.05 -7.23 -5.00
N ASP A 133 7.37 -8.42 -4.54
CA ASP A 133 7.16 -8.87 -3.17
C ASP A 133 8.24 -8.32 -2.22
N ASN A 134 7.93 -8.18 -0.93
CA ASN A 134 8.85 -7.81 0.15
C ASN A 134 9.58 -6.46 -0.07
N CYS A 135 8.96 -5.53 -0.78
CA CYS A 135 9.55 -4.22 -1.04
C CYS A 135 9.33 -3.26 0.14
N TYR A 136 10.36 -2.46 0.41
CA TYR A 136 10.33 -1.39 1.41
C TYR A 136 10.51 -0.04 0.72
N ILE A 137 9.53 0.85 0.86
CA ILE A 137 9.53 2.17 0.22
C ILE A 137 9.65 3.23 1.32
N GLY A 138 10.79 3.89 1.32
CA GLY A 138 11.17 4.89 2.32
C GLY A 138 10.29 6.14 2.30
N ILE A 139 10.39 6.91 3.39
CA ILE A 139 9.62 8.13 3.58
C ILE A 139 9.83 9.11 2.42
N ASP A 140 8.74 9.77 2.02
CA ASP A 140 8.72 10.80 0.96
C ASP A 140 9.26 10.37 -0.41
N SER A 141 9.36 9.06 -0.68
CA SER A 141 9.76 8.56 -2.00
C SER A 141 8.64 8.75 -3.02
N LYS A 142 9.03 9.00 -4.27
CA LYS A 142 8.12 9.15 -5.41
C LYS A 142 8.47 8.10 -6.47
N ILE A 143 7.46 7.43 -6.97
CA ILE A 143 7.59 6.48 -8.08
C ILE A 143 6.81 7.08 -9.25
N ILE A 144 7.51 7.43 -10.33
CA ILE A 144 6.96 8.22 -11.43
C ILE A 144 6.97 7.44 -12.73
N GLY A 145 5.80 7.29 -13.31
CA GLY A 145 5.57 6.59 -14.58
C GLY A 145 5.36 5.10 -14.42
N SER A 146 5.19 4.39 -15.52
CA SER A 146 5.03 2.94 -15.54
C SER A 146 6.39 2.27 -15.44
N VAL A 147 6.81 1.99 -14.21
CA VAL A 147 8.07 1.29 -13.90
C VAL A 147 7.80 -0.07 -13.30
N THR A 148 8.71 -1.00 -13.53
CA THR A 148 8.74 -2.30 -12.88
C THR A 148 9.85 -2.32 -11.83
N ILE A 149 9.48 -2.59 -10.59
CA ILE A 149 10.39 -2.74 -9.45
C ILE A 149 10.30 -4.21 -9.01
N GLY A 150 11.44 -4.87 -8.97
CA GLY A 150 11.53 -6.30 -8.64
C GLY A 150 11.23 -6.62 -7.18
N ASP A 151 11.51 -7.86 -6.79
CA ASP A 151 11.31 -8.36 -5.44
C ASP A 151 12.43 -7.90 -4.49
N ASN A 152 12.13 -7.84 -3.20
CA ASN A 152 13.09 -7.52 -2.13
C ASN A 152 13.78 -6.15 -2.29
N VAL A 153 13.21 -5.23 -3.04
CA VAL A 153 13.80 -3.90 -3.28
C VAL A 153 13.61 -2.99 -2.07
N THR A 154 14.65 -2.21 -1.77
CA THR A 154 14.57 -1.11 -0.80
C THR A 154 14.78 0.21 -1.50
N ILE A 155 13.77 1.08 -1.44
CA ILE A 155 13.85 2.47 -1.90
C ILE A 155 14.14 3.34 -0.68
N GLY A 156 15.26 4.06 -0.69
CA GLY A 156 15.63 4.96 0.40
C GLY A 156 14.73 6.21 0.47
N ALA A 157 14.75 6.87 1.61
CA ALA A 157 13.99 8.09 1.83
C ALA A 157 14.26 9.17 0.76
N ASN A 158 13.24 9.98 0.44
CA ASN A 158 13.32 11.09 -0.52
C ASN A 158 13.84 10.70 -1.93
N SER A 159 13.67 9.43 -2.32
CA SER A 159 14.12 8.96 -3.63
C SER A 159 13.04 9.14 -4.70
N VAL A 160 13.46 9.45 -5.92
CA VAL A 160 12.57 9.56 -7.09
C VAL A 160 12.91 8.47 -8.11
N VAL A 161 12.08 7.44 -8.16
CA VAL A 161 12.24 6.32 -9.09
C VAL A 161 11.52 6.63 -10.39
N THR A 162 12.27 6.61 -11.50
CA THR A 162 11.76 6.91 -12.86
C THR A 162 12.13 5.84 -13.89
N LYS A 163 12.83 4.76 -13.45
CA LYS A 163 13.28 3.65 -14.29
C LYS A 163 13.07 2.33 -13.54
N ASP A 164 13.07 1.23 -14.27
CA ASP A 164 12.96 -0.11 -13.72
C ASP A 164 14.10 -0.42 -12.75
N ILE A 165 13.78 -1.18 -11.71
CA ILE A 165 14.71 -1.57 -10.65
C ILE A 165 14.72 -3.11 -10.57
N PRO A 166 15.87 -3.77 -10.67
CA PRO A 166 15.98 -5.23 -10.55
C PRO A 166 15.74 -5.71 -9.11
N ASP A 167 15.55 -7.02 -8.97
CA ASP A 167 15.40 -7.67 -7.67
C ASP A 167 16.57 -7.39 -6.74
N ASN A 168 16.29 -7.41 -5.44
CA ASN A 168 17.26 -7.28 -4.36
C ASN A 168 18.04 -5.95 -4.34
N ALA A 169 17.65 -4.98 -5.13
CA ALA A 169 18.34 -3.69 -5.19
C ALA A 169 18.01 -2.78 -3.99
N VAL A 170 19.00 -2.00 -3.58
CA VAL A 170 18.84 -0.82 -2.73
C VAL A 170 19.11 0.40 -3.59
N VAL A 171 18.11 1.29 -3.67
CA VAL A 171 18.17 2.50 -4.51
C VAL A 171 17.95 3.75 -3.68
N VAL A 172 18.65 4.83 -4.02
CA VAL A 172 18.54 6.13 -3.36
C VAL A 172 18.76 7.28 -4.36
N GLY A 173 18.25 8.45 -4.04
CA GLY A 173 18.56 9.71 -4.73
C GLY A 173 17.51 10.17 -5.74
N ILE A 174 17.79 11.30 -6.41
CA ILE A 174 16.95 11.98 -7.39
C ILE A 174 17.78 12.28 -8.63
N PRO A 175 17.61 11.52 -9.74
CA PRO A 175 16.86 10.26 -9.84
C PRO A 175 17.50 9.13 -9.04
N ALA A 176 16.70 8.14 -8.63
CA ALA A 176 17.16 7.00 -7.84
C ALA A 176 18.17 6.15 -8.62
N LYS A 177 19.29 5.79 -7.96
CA LYS A 177 20.34 4.94 -8.48
C LYS A 177 20.58 3.75 -7.56
N ILE A 178 20.94 2.61 -8.13
CA ILE A 178 21.31 1.42 -7.37
C ILE A 178 22.64 1.69 -6.66
N ILE A 179 22.64 1.56 -5.34
CA ILE A 179 23.83 1.67 -4.50
C ILE A 179 24.31 0.32 -3.98
N LYS A 180 23.44 -0.69 -4.00
CA LYS A 180 23.75 -2.03 -3.51
C LYS A 180 22.77 -3.05 -4.09
N ILE A 181 23.24 -4.27 -4.31
CA ILE A 181 22.41 -5.47 -4.48
C ILE A 181 22.56 -6.30 -3.20
N LYS A 182 21.43 -6.68 -2.57
CA LYS A 182 21.42 -7.55 -1.40
C LYS A 182 21.82 -8.97 -1.82
N LYS A 183 22.56 -9.64 -0.99
CA LYS A 183 22.91 -11.06 -1.17
C LYS A 183 21.78 -11.95 -0.73
#